data_b56f48c71764e28cf3672c12dabf2f6a
#
_entry.id   b56f48c71764e28cf3672c12dabf2f6a
#
_cell.length_a   1.000
_cell.length_b   1.000
_cell.length_c   1.000
_cell.angle_alpha   90.00
_cell.angle_beta   90.00
_cell.angle_gamma   90.00
#
_symmetry.space_group_name_H-M   'P 1'
#
loop_
_entity.id
_entity.type
_entity.pdbx_description
1 polymer ?
#
loop_
_entity_poly.entity_id
_entity_poly.type
_entity_poly.pdbx_seq_one_letter_code
_entity_poly.pdbx_strand_id
1 'polypeptide(L)'
;MLKKYIDIKLLKYLAVFYTIVVLLVQFKKSYWKVKGTSSYGPLSWGQLFNYGVFIDWIVVIVFMAFISLLTKLMFEKWGAKGWKKIVWVHLFFSFFIGYVIFFVTAVITFLIGKASFTEASSYISFNHFVAVVEVNFLIYFAMIGIINVYYYIKKVRNIEIQKAQIETHLATAKLNMLKAQLHPHFIFNTLNSISALIEIDKEKSQNLIADFGDLFRDILDFKDENLIQLQKELALLDKYIAIISVRFSDHLFIEKNIEPGVENELVPHMLLQPMVENALKHGYGYDTTELNVNLKIYKDNKYLFIEIRNNGEALIQPFEELLQKGTGLKNTQDRLKTLYGNDVEFTVENNKSKDEVVTFIKIPLQR
;
A
#
# COMPACT_ATOMS: atom_id res chain seq x y z
N MET A 1 2.62 -28.67 -7.92
CA MET A 1 4.04 -28.28 -7.85
C MET A 1 4.61 -27.70 -9.15
N LEU A 2 4.40 -28.28 -10.31
CA LEU A 2 4.94 -27.82 -11.60
C LEU A 2 4.58 -26.36 -11.99
N LYS A 3 3.37 -25.87 -11.69
CA LYS A 3 2.95 -24.47 -11.96
C LYS A 3 3.80 -23.39 -11.26
N LYS A 4 4.55 -23.73 -10.20
CA LYS A 4 5.43 -22.79 -9.51
C LYS A 4 6.72 -22.54 -10.30
N TYR A 5 7.15 -23.51 -11.10
CA TYR A 5 8.43 -23.49 -11.80
C TYR A 5 8.30 -23.19 -13.30
N ILE A 6 7.22 -23.58 -13.94
CA ILE A 6 7.01 -23.38 -15.39
C ILE A 6 5.84 -22.45 -15.61
N ASP A 7 6.08 -21.30 -16.26
CA ASP A 7 5.05 -20.35 -16.65
C ASP A 7 4.47 -20.76 -18.01
N ILE A 8 3.24 -21.33 -17.98
CA ILE A 8 2.56 -21.86 -19.17
C ILE A 8 2.32 -20.76 -20.23
N LYS A 9 2.10 -19.49 -19.79
CA LYS A 9 1.91 -18.38 -20.75
C LYS A 9 3.20 -18.09 -21.50
N LEU A 10 4.33 -18.05 -20.79
CA LEU A 10 5.62 -17.89 -21.42
C LEU A 10 5.92 -19.03 -22.39
N LEU A 11 5.66 -20.28 -22.01
CA LEU A 11 5.87 -21.43 -22.86
C LEU A 11 5.03 -21.35 -24.15
N LYS A 12 3.78 -20.89 -24.08
CA LYS A 12 2.96 -20.63 -25.25
C LYS A 12 3.59 -19.57 -26.18
N TYR A 13 4.09 -18.47 -25.66
CA TYR A 13 4.76 -17.46 -26.51
C TYR A 13 6.01 -18.01 -27.18
N LEU A 14 6.82 -18.77 -26.47
CA LEU A 14 8.00 -19.42 -27.04
C LEU A 14 7.63 -20.46 -28.11
N ALA A 15 6.59 -21.27 -27.87
CA ALA A 15 6.11 -22.25 -28.85
C ALA A 15 5.57 -21.57 -30.10
N VAL A 16 4.81 -20.50 -30.00
CA VAL A 16 4.34 -19.71 -31.15
C VAL A 16 5.51 -19.12 -31.92
N PHE A 17 6.47 -18.50 -31.22
CA PHE A 17 7.68 -17.97 -31.84
C PHE A 17 8.41 -19.04 -32.66
N TYR A 18 8.68 -20.20 -32.06
CA TYR A 18 9.41 -21.28 -32.76
C TYR A 18 8.59 -21.87 -33.91
N THR A 19 7.29 -22.01 -33.79
CA THR A 19 6.41 -22.43 -34.88
C THR A 19 6.53 -21.49 -36.08
N ILE A 20 6.54 -20.18 -35.86
CA ILE A 20 6.73 -19.18 -36.92
C ILE A 20 8.11 -19.37 -37.58
N VAL A 21 9.18 -19.57 -36.78
CA VAL A 21 10.55 -19.81 -37.30
C VAL A 21 10.54 -21.08 -38.19
N VAL A 22 9.95 -22.17 -37.73
CA VAL A 22 9.87 -23.44 -38.51
C VAL A 22 9.13 -23.19 -39.81
N LEU A 23 7.98 -22.52 -39.80
CA LEU A 23 7.20 -22.19 -40.99
C LEU A 23 7.99 -21.35 -42.00
N LEU A 24 8.74 -20.34 -41.52
CA LEU A 24 9.60 -19.51 -42.38
C LEU A 24 10.74 -20.32 -43.01
N VAL A 25 11.34 -21.24 -42.26
CA VAL A 25 12.37 -22.13 -42.78
C VAL A 25 11.79 -23.08 -43.87
N GLN A 26 10.61 -23.65 -43.63
CA GLN A 26 9.94 -24.52 -44.61
C GLN A 26 9.48 -23.73 -45.85
N PHE A 27 8.98 -22.53 -45.68
CA PHE A 27 8.67 -21.63 -46.78
C PHE A 27 9.91 -21.33 -47.65
N LYS A 28 11.03 -20.97 -47.03
CA LYS A 28 12.32 -20.75 -47.73
C LYS A 28 12.73 -21.99 -48.52
N LYS A 29 12.69 -23.18 -47.92
CA LYS A 29 13.03 -24.44 -48.59
C LYS A 29 12.10 -24.72 -49.77
N SER A 30 10.77 -24.50 -49.62
CA SER A 30 9.77 -24.69 -50.68
C SER A 30 10.00 -23.70 -51.83
N TYR A 31 10.31 -22.44 -51.56
CA TYR A 31 10.60 -21.44 -52.59
C TYR A 31 11.80 -21.82 -53.47
N TRP A 32 12.92 -22.23 -52.87
CA TRP A 32 14.12 -22.64 -53.56
C TRP A 32 13.89 -23.95 -54.35
N LYS A 33 13.08 -24.85 -53.85
CA LYS A 33 12.68 -26.04 -54.58
C LYS A 33 11.93 -25.71 -55.87
N VAL A 34 10.94 -24.81 -55.79
CA VAL A 34 10.16 -24.38 -56.97
C VAL A 34 11.06 -23.69 -57.99
N LYS A 35 12.05 -22.91 -57.55
CA LYS A 35 13.01 -22.23 -58.46
C LYS A 35 14.05 -23.17 -59.09
N GLY A 36 14.13 -24.43 -58.66
CA GLY A 36 15.13 -25.39 -59.18
C GLY A 36 16.57 -25.07 -58.76
N THR A 37 16.81 -24.12 -57.89
CA THR A 37 18.14 -23.64 -57.48
C THR A 37 18.50 -24.05 -56.03
N SER A 38 17.96 -25.19 -55.58
CA SER A 38 18.19 -25.65 -54.20
C SER A 38 19.63 -26.16 -54.05
N SER A 39 20.40 -25.53 -53.17
CA SER A 39 21.71 -26.00 -52.76
C SER A 39 21.69 -27.33 -51.99
N TYR A 40 20.52 -27.84 -51.66
CA TYR A 40 20.27 -29.09 -50.94
C TYR A 40 19.92 -30.27 -51.85
N GLY A 41 20.08 -30.14 -53.17
CA GLY A 41 19.68 -31.16 -54.14
C GLY A 41 18.16 -31.21 -54.39
N PRO A 42 17.66 -32.17 -55.21
CA PRO A 42 16.24 -32.29 -55.51
C PRO A 42 15.46 -32.75 -54.26
N LEU A 43 14.84 -31.82 -53.55
CA LEU A 43 14.00 -32.12 -52.39
C LEU A 43 12.63 -32.64 -52.84
N SER A 44 12.18 -33.79 -52.33
CA SER A 44 10.79 -34.23 -52.48
C SER A 44 9.86 -33.42 -51.52
N TRP A 45 8.57 -33.29 -51.86
CA TRP A 45 7.60 -32.63 -50.98
C TRP A 45 7.50 -33.32 -49.60
N GLY A 46 7.65 -34.68 -49.57
CA GLY A 46 7.66 -35.46 -48.34
C GLY A 46 8.87 -35.17 -47.42
N GLN A 47 9.98 -34.69 -47.96
CA GLN A 47 11.15 -34.31 -47.18
C GLN A 47 11.01 -32.94 -46.51
N LEU A 48 10.10 -32.08 -46.99
CA LEU A 48 9.82 -30.78 -46.38
C LEU A 48 9.00 -30.90 -45.07
N PHE A 49 8.11 -31.87 -45.01
CA PHE A 49 7.20 -32.10 -43.88
C PHE A 49 7.33 -33.55 -43.38
N ASN A 50 8.53 -33.95 -43.04
CA ASN A 50 8.80 -35.30 -42.53
C ASN A 50 8.64 -35.39 -41.01
N TYR A 51 8.63 -36.61 -40.49
CA TYR A 51 8.56 -36.87 -39.04
C TYR A 51 9.67 -36.18 -38.25
N GLY A 52 10.87 -35.98 -38.83
CA GLY A 52 11.99 -35.33 -38.22
C GLY A 52 11.68 -33.87 -37.83
N VAL A 53 10.99 -33.13 -38.72
CA VAL A 53 10.58 -31.73 -38.44
C VAL A 53 9.62 -31.66 -37.26
N PHE A 54 8.69 -32.63 -37.15
CA PHE A 54 7.73 -32.67 -36.05
C PHE A 54 8.39 -33.07 -34.72
N ILE A 55 9.30 -34.04 -34.77
CA ILE A 55 10.06 -34.46 -33.58
C ILE A 55 10.97 -33.32 -33.12
N ASP A 56 11.67 -32.65 -34.01
CA ASP A 56 12.51 -31.48 -33.71
C ASP A 56 11.69 -30.38 -33.04
N TRP A 57 10.50 -30.09 -33.54
CA TRP A 57 9.61 -29.11 -32.95
C TRP A 57 9.24 -29.45 -31.49
N ILE A 58 8.92 -30.72 -31.18
CA ILE A 58 8.63 -31.16 -29.80
C ILE A 58 9.87 -31.06 -28.93
N VAL A 59 11.03 -31.54 -29.40
CA VAL A 59 12.29 -31.52 -28.68
C VAL A 59 12.67 -30.08 -28.32
N VAL A 60 12.57 -29.17 -29.26
CA VAL A 60 12.88 -27.74 -28.99
C VAL A 60 11.94 -27.13 -27.97
N ILE A 61 10.65 -27.43 -27.96
CA ILE A 61 9.71 -26.93 -26.94
C ILE A 61 10.11 -27.42 -25.53
N VAL A 62 10.53 -28.69 -25.41
CA VAL A 62 11.01 -29.22 -24.13
C VAL A 62 12.27 -28.49 -23.66
N PHE A 63 13.22 -28.26 -24.57
CA PHE A 63 14.42 -27.46 -24.25
C PHE A 63 14.12 -26.02 -23.92
N MET A 64 13.15 -25.38 -24.57
CA MET A 64 12.67 -24.04 -24.21
C MET A 64 12.13 -23.98 -22.77
N ALA A 65 11.35 -24.98 -22.38
CA ALA A 65 10.86 -25.07 -21.01
C ALA A 65 12.03 -25.18 -20.02
N PHE A 66 13.03 -26.01 -20.34
CA PHE A 66 14.23 -26.15 -19.52
C PHE A 66 15.05 -24.84 -19.43
N ILE A 67 15.30 -24.16 -20.55
CA ILE A 67 16.01 -22.88 -20.60
C ILE A 67 15.28 -21.81 -19.81
N SER A 68 13.93 -21.75 -19.96
CA SER A 68 13.11 -20.81 -19.21
C SER A 68 13.21 -21.04 -17.69
N LEU A 69 13.17 -22.30 -17.26
CA LEU A 69 13.36 -22.67 -15.86
C LEU A 69 14.77 -22.32 -15.37
N LEU A 70 15.80 -22.66 -16.14
CA LEU A 70 17.19 -22.34 -15.81
C LEU A 70 17.39 -20.83 -15.65
N THR A 71 16.90 -20.05 -16.60
CA THR A 71 16.98 -18.58 -16.57
C THR A 71 16.31 -18.03 -15.31
N LYS A 72 15.13 -18.52 -14.96
CA LYS A 72 14.40 -18.13 -13.76
C LYS A 72 15.20 -18.43 -12.48
N LEU A 73 15.70 -19.66 -12.34
CA LEU A 73 16.50 -20.08 -11.18
C LEU A 73 17.80 -19.25 -11.03
N MET A 74 18.43 -18.93 -12.16
CA MET A 74 19.62 -18.08 -12.18
C MET A 74 19.32 -16.65 -11.71
N PHE A 75 18.18 -16.07 -12.15
CA PHE A 75 17.74 -14.75 -11.66
C PHE A 75 17.37 -14.78 -10.18
N GLU A 76 16.71 -15.83 -9.70
CA GLU A 76 16.39 -16.00 -8.29
C GLU A 76 17.66 -16.13 -7.42
N LYS A 77 18.67 -16.87 -7.90
CA LYS A 77 19.92 -17.12 -7.16
C LYS A 77 20.89 -15.94 -7.17
N TRP A 78 21.06 -15.29 -8.31
CA TRP A 78 22.12 -14.26 -8.48
C TRP A 78 21.59 -12.83 -8.56
N GLY A 79 20.28 -12.64 -8.78
CA GLY A 79 19.64 -11.34 -8.89
C GLY A 79 20.24 -10.45 -9.98
N ALA A 80 19.95 -9.16 -9.90
CA ALA A 80 20.46 -8.18 -10.86
C ALA A 80 21.99 -8.00 -10.79
N LYS A 81 22.61 -8.24 -9.62
CA LYS A 81 24.08 -8.12 -9.46
C LYS A 81 24.84 -9.23 -10.17
N GLY A 82 24.20 -10.37 -10.43
CA GLY A 82 24.82 -11.52 -11.10
C GLY A 82 24.64 -11.56 -12.61
N TRP A 83 24.17 -10.50 -13.27
CA TRP A 83 23.85 -10.48 -14.70
C TRP A 83 25.00 -10.96 -15.61
N LYS A 84 26.27 -10.60 -15.30
CA LYS A 84 27.44 -11.06 -16.06
C LYS A 84 27.56 -12.59 -16.07
N LYS A 85 27.34 -13.24 -14.92
CA LYS A 85 27.35 -14.69 -14.81
C LYS A 85 26.24 -15.34 -15.65
N ILE A 86 25.06 -14.73 -15.61
CA ILE A 86 23.91 -15.20 -16.41
C ILE A 86 24.22 -15.14 -17.90
N VAL A 87 24.79 -14.01 -18.36
CA VAL A 87 25.20 -13.85 -19.77
C VAL A 87 26.21 -14.90 -20.18
N TRP A 88 27.29 -15.14 -19.41
CA TRP A 88 28.30 -16.14 -19.73
C TRP A 88 27.73 -17.56 -19.79
N VAL A 89 26.84 -17.92 -18.89
CA VAL A 89 26.17 -19.23 -18.92
C VAL A 89 25.33 -19.37 -20.18
N HIS A 90 24.51 -18.36 -20.53
CA HIS A 90 23.70 -18.40 -21.75
C HIS A 90 24.58 -18.40 -23.02
N LEU A 91 25.69 -17.69 -23.02
CA LEU A 91 26.61 -17.69 -24.14
C LEU A 91 27.23 -19.08 -24.33
N PHE A 92 27.61 -19.76 -23.26
CA PHE A 92 28.09 -21.14 -23.33
C PHE A 92 26.99 -22.09 -23.86
N PHE A 93 25.79 -22.03 -23.30
CA PHE A 93 24.69 -22.88 -23.74
C PHE A 93 24.28 -22.62 -25.20
N SER A 94 24.37 -21.37 -25.68
CA SER A 94 23.95 -21.02 -27.06
C SER A 94 24.78 -21.76 -28.14
N PHE A 95 26.04 -22.07 -27.87
CA PHE A 95 26.89 -22.82 -28.80
C PHE A 95 26.50 -24.31 -28.84
N PHE A 96 26.19 -24.90 -27.70
CA PHE A 96 26.00 -26.35 -27.61
C PHE A 96 24.56 -26.81 -27.73
N ILE A 97 23.61 -25.97 -27.42
CA ILE A 97 22.19 -26.38 -27.35
C ILE A 97 21.65 -26.87 -28.69
N GLY A 98 22.01 -26.21 -29.79
CA GLY A 98 21.62 -26.62 -31.13
C GLY A 98 22.14 -28.01 -31.48
N TYR A 99 23.41 -28.30 -31.18
CA TYR A 99 23.98 -29.60 -31.36
C TYR A 99 23.33 -30.69 -30.52
N VAL A 100 23.03 -30.39 -29.26
CA VAL A 100 22.30 -31.32 -28.37
C VAL A 100 20.93 -31.60 -28.87
N ILE A 101 20.18 -30.59 -29.37
CA ILE A 101 18.86 -30.77 -29.95
C ILE A 101 18.92 -31.70 -31.15
N PHE A 102 19.83 -31.48 -32.13
CA PHE A 102 20.02 -32.36 -33.29
C PHE A 102 20.39 -33.76 -32.89
N PHE A 103 21.28 -33.94 -31.94
CA PHE A 103 21.67 -35.25 -31.42
C PHE A 103 20.46 -35.98 -30.85
N VAL A 104 19.67 -35.33 -29.99
CA VAL A 104 18.45 -35.93 -29.41
C VAL A 104 17.43 -36.28 -30.50
N THR A 105 17.22 -35.39 -31.46
CA THR A 105 16.30 -35.63 -32.60
C THR A 105 16.77 -36.80 -33.45
N ALA A 106 18.05 -36.90 -33.73
CA ALA A 106 18.66 -38.00 -34.49
C ALA A 106 18.48 -39.36 -33.77
N VAL A 107 18.73 -39.38 -32.45
CA VAL A 107 18.55 -40.59 -31.63
C VAL A 107 17.08 -41.00 -31.60
N ILE A 108 16.14 -40.07 -31.41
CA ILE A 108 14.70 -40.38 -31.39
C ILE A 108 14.23 -40.90 -32.73
N THR A 109 14.62 -40.27 -33.88
CA THR A 109 14.23 -40.69 -35.20
C THR A 109 14.76 -42.06 -35.58
N PHE A 110 15.99 -42.40 -35.14
CA PHE A 110 16.58 -43.73 -35.28
C PHE A 110 15.80 -44.78 -34.45
N LEU A 111 15.54 -44.48 -33.17
CA LEU A 111 14.85 -45.43 -32.27
C LEU A 111 13.43 -45.78 -32.71
N ILE A 112 12.72 -44.83 -33.33
CA ILE A 112 11.36 -45.09 -33.89
C ILE A 112 11.41 -45.67 -35.30
N GLY A 113 12.59 -46.05 -35.82
CA GLY A 113 12.76 -46.68 -37.15
C GLY A 113 12.44 -45.77 -38.32
N LYS A 114 12.55 -44.46 -38.19
CA LYS A 114 12.28 -43.44 -39.21
C LYS A 114 13.53 -42.88 -39.87
N ALA A 115 14.70 -43.25 -39.38
CA ALA A 115 16.00 -42.93 -39.97
C ALA A 115 16.95 -44.13 -39.89
N SER A 116 17.78 -44.30 -40.92
CA SER A 116 18.90 -45.26 -40.88
C SER A 116 20.01 -44.77 -39.95
N PHE A 117 20.90 -45.68 -39.54
CA PHE A 117 22.06 -45.32 -38.74
C PHE A 117 22.98 -44.30 -39.45
N THR A 118 23.14 -44.43 -40.77
CA THR A 118 23.92 -43.48 -41.57
C THR A 118 23.32 -42.11 -41.65
N GLU A 119 21.98 -42.00 -41.77
CA GLU A 119 21.27 -40.73 -41.74
C GLU A 119 21.33 -40.08 -40.35
N ALA A 120 21.10 -40.82 -39.28
CA ALA A 120 21.20 -40.32 -37.91
C ALA A 120 22.64 -39.88 -37.59
N SER A 121 23.66 -40.61 -38.00
CA SER A 121 25.07 -40.26 -37.77
C SER A 121 25.51 -38.99 -38.51
N SER A 122 24.90 -38.68 -39.68
CA SER A 122 25.20 -37.45 -40.43
C SER A 122 24.84 -36.18 -39.64
N TYR A 123 23.82 -36.20 -38.80
CA TYR A 123 23.40 -35.08 -37.94
C TYR A 123 24.41 -34.83 -36.80
N ILE A 124 25.26 -35.82 -36.45
CA ILE A 124 26.25 -35.71 -35.36
C ILE A 124 27.60 -35.19 -35.90
N SER A 125 27.71 -35.02 -37.22
CA SER A 125 28.97 -34.58 -37.83
C SER A 125 29.37 -33.14 -37.49
N PHE A 126 30.66 -32.87 -37.39
CA PHE A 126 31.18 -31.53 -37.18
C PHE A 126 30.79 -30.55 -38.29
N ASN A 127 30.75 -31.01 -39.51
CA ASN A 127 30.32 -30.20 -40.66
C ASN A 127 28.83 -29.73 -40.50
N HIS A 128 27.94 -30.60 -39.99
CA HIS A 128 26.58 -30.21 -39.74
C HIS A 128 26.49 -29.19 -38.59
N PHE A 129 27.28 -29.36 -37.51
CA PHE A 129 27.39 -28.39 -36.44
C PHE A 129 27.75 -26.98 -36.94
N VAL A 130 28.82 -26.89 -37.76
CA VAL A 130 29.27 -25.60 -38.32
C VAL A 130 28.21 -24.96 -39.19
N ALA A 131 27.47 -25.78 -39.99
CA ALA A 131 26.43 -25.28 -40.89
C ALA A 131 25.20 -24.67 -40.20
N VAL A 132 24.91 -25.05 -38.94
CA VAL A 132 23.70 -24.65 -38.25
C VAL A 132 23.92 -23.76 -37.01
N VAL A 133 25.19 -23.62 -36.57
CA VAL A 133 25.53 -22.91 -35.32
C VAL A 133 25.05 -21.45 -35.31
N GLU A 134 25.20 -20.74 -36.43
CA GLU A 134 24.78 -19.33 -36.57
C GLU A 134 23.27 -19.17 -36.33
N VAL A 135 22.45 -19.99 -37.01
CA VAL A 135 21.01 -19.90 -36.90
C VAL A 135 20.52 -20.30 -35.52
N ASN A 136 21.10 -21.35 -34.94
CA ASN A 136 20.77 -21.79 -33.60
C ASN A 136 21.14 -20.74 -32.56
N PHE A 137 22.29 -20.07 -32.71
CA PHE A 137 22.71 -18.97 -31.87
C PHE A 137 21.69 -17.80 -31.89
N LEU A 138 21.27 -17.37 -33.09
CA LEU A 138 20.28 -16.29 -33.23
C LEU A 138 18.92 -16.66 -32.62
N ILE A 139 18.43 -17.88 -32.88
CA ILE A 139 17.16 -18.35 -32.31
C ILE A 139 17.24 -18.42 -30.79
N TYR A 140 18.35 -18.93 -30.25
CA TYR A 140 18.58 -19.02 -28.82
C TYR A 140 18.51 -17.63 -28.15
N PHE A 141 19.23 -16.64 -28.68
CA PHE A 141 19.23 -15.29 -28.12
C PHE A 141 17.90 -14.57 -28.29
N ALA A 142 17.19 -14.80 -29.40
CA ALA A 142 15.80 -14.30 -29.55
C ALA A 142 14.88 -14.87 -28.47
N MET A 143 14.98 -16.18 -28.18
CA MET A 143 14.21 -16.80 -27.10
C MET A 143 14.58 -16.25 -25.71
N ILE A 144 15.87 -16.06 -25.41
CA ILE A 144 16.31 -15.43 -24.15
C ILE A 144 15.78 -14.00 -24.07
N GLY A 145 15.76 -13.26 -25.17
CA GLY A 145 15.13 -11.93 -25.25
C GLY A 145 13.64 -11.97 -24.84
N ILE A 146 12.87 -12.89 -25.42
CA ILE A 146 11.44 -13.08 -25.09
C ILE A 146 11.27 -13.43 -23.61
N ILE A 147 12.09 -14.35 -23.07
CA ILE A 147 12.04 -14.75 -21.66
C ILE A 147 12.30 -13.54 -20.75
N ASN A 148 13.35 -12.76 -21.02
CA ASN A 148 13.72 -11.60 -20.23
C ASN A 148 12.64 -10.50 -20.26
N VAL A 149 12.13 -10.18 -21.46
CA VAL A 149 11.03 -9.19 -21.64
C VAL A 149 9.79 -9.63 -20.89
N TYR A 150 9.41 -10.91 -20.98
CA TYR A 150 8.26 -11.44 -20.26
C TYR A 150 8.39 -11.29 -18.74
N TYR A 151 9.52 -11.69 -18.15
CA TYR A 151 9.74 -11.58 -16.71
C TYR A 151 9.88 -10.11 -16.28
N TYR A 152 10.46 -9.25 -17.12
CA TYR A 152 10.52 -7.80 -16.85
C TYR A 152 9.14 -7.18 -16.78
N ILE A 153 8.28 -7.41 -17.78
CA ILE A 153 6.89 -6.91 -17.81
C ILE A 153 6.12 -7.44 -16.59
N LYS A 154 6.28 -8.73 -16.26
CA LYS A 154 5.63 -9.32 -15.09
C LYS A 154 6.08 -8.66 -13.78
N LYS A 155 7.37 -8.34 -13.66
CA LYS A 155 7.94 -7.65 -12.49
C LYS A 155 7.40 -6.22 -12.39
N VAL A 156 7.38 -5.46 -13.48
CA VAL A 156 6.85 -4.08 -13.51
C VAL A 156 5.39 -4.08 -13.08
N ARG A 157 4.58 -4.96 -13.66
CA ARG A 157 3.15 -5.09 -13.31
C ARG A 157 2.93 -5.41 -11.82
N ASN A 158 3.75 -6.29 -11.24
CA ASN A 158 3.65 -6.61 -9.81
C ASN A 158 4.00 -5.39 -8.94
N ILE A 159 5.01 -4.60 -9.33
CA ILE A 159 5.38 -3.35 -8.63
C ILE A 159 4.23 -2.34 -8.70
N GLU A 160 3.58 -2.19 -9.86
CA GLU A 160 2.43 -1.29 -10.03
C GLU A 160 1.25 -1.71 -9.14
N ILE A 161 0.94 -3.01 -9.08
CA ILE A 161 -0.10 -3.55 -8.19
C ILE A 161 0.23 -3.26 -6.72
N GLN A 162 1.47 -3.50 -6.29
CA GLN A 162 1.90 -3.23 -4.92
C GLN A 162 1.83 -1.73 -4.60
N LYS A 163 2.24 -0.87 -5.53
CA LYS A 163 2.12 0.59 -5.38
C LYS A 163 0.68 1.02 -5.17
N ALA A 164 -0.24 0.54 -6.04
CA ALA A 164 -1.67 0.85 -5.91
C ALA A 164 -2.27 0.35 -4.57
N GLN A 165 -1.84 -0.82 -4.08
CA GLN A 165 -2.25 -1.32 -2.77
C GLN A 165 -1.77 -0.42 -1.63
N ILE A 166 -0.50 0.02 -1.66
CA ILE A 166 0.06 0.92 -0.65
C ILE A 166 -0.70 2.26 -0.65
N GLU A 167 -0.99 2.83 -1.82
CA GLU A 167 -1.77 4.07 -1.95
C GLU A 167 -3.18 3.90 -1.37
N THR A 168 -3.84 2.77 -1.63
CA THR A 168 -5.16 2.44 -1.06
C THR A 168 -5.10 2.30 0.47
N HIS A 169 -4.09 1.61 1.01
CA HIS A 169 -3.91 1.49 2.45
C HIS A 169 -3.62 2.84 3.11
N LEU A 170 -2.80 3.69 2.48
CA LEU A 170 -2.53 5.04 2.96
C LEU A 170 -3.79 5.90 2.99
N ALA A 171 -4.61 5.88 1.92
CA ALA A 171 -5.87 6.60 1.87
C ALA A 171 -6.85 6.10 2.95
N THR A 172 -6.94 4.78 3.15
CA THR A 172 -7.79 4.18 4.19
C THR A 172 -7.31 4.55 5.60
N ALA A 173 -5.99 4.54 5.83
CA ALA A 173 -5.41 4.95 7.11
C ALA A 173 -5.69 6.43 7.40
N LYS A 174 -5.56 7.32 6.40
CA LYS A 174 -5.91 8.75 6.51
C LYS A 174 -7.40 8.93 6.82
N LEU A 175 -8.29 8.20 6.15
CA LEU A 175 -9.73 8.23 6.43
C LEU A 175 -10.07 7.75 7.84
N ASN A 176 -9.43 6.68 8.31
CA ASN A 176 -9.65 6.17 9.66
C ASN A 176 -9.10 7.14 10.73
N MET A 177 -7.96 7.78 10.47
CA MET A 177 -7.42 8.84 11.33
C MET A 177 -8.40 10.03 11.41
N LEU A 178 -8.93 10.47 10.27
CA LEU A 178 -9.94 11.53 10.22
C LEU A 178 -11.22 11.16 10.97
N LYS A 179 -11.72 9.92 10.78
CA LYS A 179 -12.90 9.40 11.54
C LYS A 179 -12.64 9.33 13.04
N ALA A 180 -11.41 9.03 13.46
CA ALA A 180 -11.04 8.97 14.88
C ALA A 180 -10.95 10.36 15.53
N GLN A 181 -10.61 11.40 14.76
CA GLN A 181 -10.63 12.80 15.21
C GLN A 181 -12.04 13.35 15.36
N LEU A 182 -13.00 12.84 14.58
CA LEU A 182 -14.41 13.19 14.67
C LEU A 182 -15.08 12.22 15.64
N HIS A 183 -15.36 12.67 16.87
CA HIS A 183 -16.10 11.87 17.85
C HIS A 183 -17.49 11.48 17.29
N PRO A 184 -17.74 10.23 16.88
CA PRO A 184 -19.02 9.85 16.23
C PRO A 184 -20.24 10.20 17.09
N HIS A 185 -20.07 10.09 18.40
CA HIS A 185 -21.11 10.42 19.37
C HIS A 185 -21.50 11.91 19.35
N PHE A 186 -20.54 12.82 19.17
CA PHE A 186 -20.81 14.25 19.00
C PHE A 186 -21.64 14.52 17.75
N ILE A 187 -21.27 13.91 16.61
CA ILE A 187 -21.98 14.05 15.34
C ILE A 187 -23.43 13.58 15.50
N PHE A 188 -23.65 12.36 16.00
CA PHE A 188 -25.00 11.82 16.19
C PHE A 188 -25.84 12.67 17.14
N ASN A 189 -25.26 13.14 18.22
CA ASN A 189 -25.97 13.99 19.18
C ASN A 189 -26.35 15.36 18.59
N THR A 190 -25.44 15.97 17.82
CA THR A 190 -25.73 17.26 17.15
C THR A 190 -26.86 17.10 16.11
N LEU A 191 -26.79 16.03 15.29
CA LEU A 191 -27.85 15.74 14.32
C LEU A 191 -29.18 15.49 14.98
N ASN A 192 -29.21 14.79 16.12
CA ASN A 192 -30.45 14.61 16.90
C ASN A 192 -30.97 15.94 17.45
N SER A 193 -30.11 16.83 17.95
CA SER A 193 -30.53 18.16 18.41
C SER A 193 -31.07 19.02 17.27
N ILE A 194 -30.43 18.99 16.10
CA ILE A 194 -30.93 19.65 14.89
C ILE A 194 -32.33 19.12 14.54
N SER A 195 -32.49 17.79 14.49
CA SER A 195 -33.79 17.16 14.17
C SER A 195 -34.87 17.56 15.13
N ALA A 196 -34.60 17.63 16.43
CA ALA A 196 -35.55 18.08 17.43
C ALA A 196 -35.94 19.57 17.28
N LEU A 197 -34.97 20.42 16.88
CA LEU A 197 -35.19 21.86 16.70
C LEU A 197 -35.98 22.20 15.41
N ILE A 198 -35.93 21.37 14.37
CA ILE A 198 -36.56 21.66 13.08
C ILE A 198 -38.09 22.01 13.26
N GLU A 199 -38.75 21.31 14.16
CA GLU A 199 -40.20 21.49 14.42
C GLU A 199 -40.49 22.59 15.44
N ILE A 200 -39.53 22.90 16.33
CA ILE A 200 -39.71 23.82 17.47
C ILE A 200 -39.25 25.24 17.12
N ASP A 201 -38.04 25.33 16.53
CA ASP A 201 -37.35 26.58 16.19
C ASP A 201 -36.50 26.39 14.93
N LYS A 202 -37.12 26.69 13.78
CA LYS A 202 -36.49 26.53 12.47
C LYS A 202 -35.25 27.39 12.29
N GLU A 203 -35.26 28.63 12.79
CA GLU A 203 -34.14 29.57 12.67
C GLU A 203 -32.93 29.07 13.48
N LYS A 204 -33.17 28.65 14.73
CA LYS A 204 -32.15 28.07 15.59
C LYS A 204 -31.56 26.77 15.01
N SER A 205 -32.40 25.95 14.38
CA SER A 205 -31.94 24.73 13.68
C SER A 205 -31.05 25.06 12.49
N GLN A 206 -31.40 26.06 11.67
CA GLN A 206 -30.58 26.49 10.52
C GLN A 206 -29.24 27.07 10.97
N ASN A 207 -29.23 27.89 12.02
CA ASN A 207 -27.99 28.41 12.59
C ASN A 207 -27.07 27.28 13.13
N LEU A 208 -27.66 26.29 13.81
CA LEU A 208 -26.92 25.15 14.32
C LEU A 208 -26.32 24.31 13.20
N ILE A 209 -27.00 24.15 12.05
CA ILE A 209 -26.45 23.47 10.86
C ILE A 209 -25.27 24.26 10.30
N ALA A 210 -25.38 25.59 10.22
CA ALA A 210 -24.30 26.45 9.71
C ALA A 210 -23.07 26.37 10.62
N ASP A 211 -23.25 26.53 11.94
CA ASP A 211 -22.17 26.47 12.96
C ASP A 211 -21.48 25.09 12.95
N PHE A 212 -22.26 24.03 12.81
CA PHE A 212 -21.75 22.67 12.69
C PHE A 212 -20.91 22.48 11.43
N GLY A 213 -21.40 23.00 10.28
CA GLY A 213 -20.66 22.96 9.02
C GLY A 213 -19.35 23.75 9.07
N ASP A 214 -19.36 24.91 9.72
CA ASP A 214 -18.16 25.76 9.87
C ASP A 214 -17.14 25.15 10.84
N LEU A 215 -17.59 24.56 11.96
CA LEU A 215 -16.70 23.81 12.85
C LEU A 215 -16.00 22.66 12.12
N PHE A 216 -16.75 21.91 11.30
CA PHE A 216 -16.18 20.80 10.51
C PHE A 216 -15.16 21.28 9.48
N ARG A 217 -15.43 22.40 8.80
CA ARG A 217 -14.49 22.99 7.84
C ARG A 217 -13.19 23.38 8.54
N ASP A 218 -13.26 24.06 9.66
CA ASP A 218 -12.10 24.49 10.43
C ASP A 218 -11.27 23.29 10.92
N ILE A 219 -11.91 22.22 11.42
CA ILE A 219 -11.23 20.98 11.82
C ILE A 219 -10.48 20.34 10.63
N LEU A 220 -11.07 20.38 9.43
CA LEU A 220 -10.45 19.83 8.22
C LEU A 220 -9.31 20.69 7.69
N ASP A 221 -9.40 22.01 7.82
CA ASP A 221 -8.37 22.95 7.36
C ASP A 221 -7.07 22.85 8.19
N PHE A 222 -7.18 22.60 9.50
CA PHE A 222 -6.02 22.45 10.40
C PHE A 222 -5.49 21.02 10.53
N LYS A 223 -6.04 20.04 9.81
CA LYS A 223 -5.69 18.61 9.96
C LYS A 223 -4.21 18.27 9.73
N ASP A 224 -3.53 19.06 8.90
CA ASP A 224 -2.12 18.85 8.56
C ASP A 224 -1.16 19.65 9.46
N GLU A 225 -1.70 20.50 10.37
CA GLU A 225 -0.94 21.26 11.33
C GLU A 225 -0.86 20.51 12.66
N ASN A 226 0.34 20.12 13.08
CA ASN A 226 0.55 19.47 14.38
C ASN A 226 0.31 20.44 15.55
N LEU A 227 0.65 21.72 15.36
CA LEU A 227 0.55 22.78 16.33
C LEU A 227 -0.14 23.99 15.70
N ILE A 228 -1.04 24.62 16.47
CA ILE A 228 -1.72 25.86 16.08
C ILE A 228 -1.62 26.89 17.21
N GLN A 229 -1.85 28.17 16.90
CA GLN A 229 -1.94 29.19 17.92
C GLN A 229 -3.12 28.92 18.86
N LEU A 230 -2.93 29.14 20.16
CA LEU A 230 -3.95 28.96 21.19
C LEU A 230 -5.22 29.76 20.87
N GLN A 231 -5.10 30.94 20.26
CA GLN A 231 -6.25 31.72 19.81
C GLN A 231 -7.14 30.95 18.83
N LYS A 232 -6.54 30.21 17.89
CA LYS A 232 -7.30 29.37 16.93
C LYS A 232 -7.97 28.20 17.63
N GLU A 233 -7.26 27.55 18.56
CA GLU A 233 -7.82 26.45 19.35
C GLU A 233 -9.00 26.90 20.24
N LEU A 234 -8.89 28.09 20.84
CA LEU A 234 -9.99 28.71 21.59
C LEU A 234 -11.19 29.05 20.71
N ALA A 235 -10.95 29.55 19.48
CA ALA A 235 -12.05 29.82 18.53
C ALA A 235 -12.76 28.53 18.11
N LEU A 236 -12.04 27.42 17.89
CA LEU A 236 -12.64 26.10 17.65
C LEU A 236 -13.45 25.62 18.85
N LEU A 237 -12.90 25.78 20.06
CA LEU A 237 -13.59 25.43 21.28
C LEU A 237 -14.88 26.26 21.46
N ASP A 238 -14.87 27.55 21.11
CA ASP A 238 -16.08 28.40 21.20
C ASP A 238 -17.19 27.93 20.27
N LYS A 239 -16.86 27.58 19.03
CA LYS A 239 -17.83 26.98 18.11
C LYS A 239 -18.39 25.64 18.64
N TYR A 240 -17.50 24.80 19.19
CA TYR A 240 -17.92 23.54 19.82
C TYR A 240 -18.88 23.78 20.99
N ILE A 241 -18.55 24.70 21.90
CA ILE A 241 -19.37 25.07 23.06
C ILE A 241 -20.73 25.61 22.60
N ALA A 242 -20.79 26.47 21.59
CA ALA A 242 -22.03 27.00 21.06
C ALA A 242 -22.97 25.88 20.59
N ILE A 243 -22.42 24.88 19.87
CA ILE A 243 -23.19 23.73 19.38
C ILE A 243 -23.73 22.88 20.54
N ILE A 244 -22.90 22.55 21.53
CA ILE A 244 -23.34 21.69 22.65
C ILE A 244 -24.30 22.41 23.60
N SER A 245 -24.16 23.73 23.77
CA SER A 245 -25.05 24.52 24.63
C SER A 245 -26.49 24.48 24.15
N VAL A 246 -26.76 24.28 22.86
CA VAL A 246 -28.11 24.06 22.33
C VAL A 246 -28.76 22.79 22.90
N ARG A 247 -27.94 21.75 23.16
CA ARG A 247 -28.40 20.46 23.69
C ARG A 247 -28.61 20.51 25.20
N PHE A 248 -27.70 21.18 25.91
CA PHE A 248 -27.71 21.18 27.37
C PHE A 248 -28.49 22.35 27.97
N SER A 249 -28.92 23.31 27.11
CA SER A 249 -29.76 24.45 27.49
C SER A 249 -29.21 25.20 28.72
N ASP A 250 -30.04 25.42 29.75
CA ASP A 250 -29.73 26.20 30.94
C ASP A 250 -28.97 25.42 32.03
N HIS A 251 -28.54 24.18 31.73
CA HIS A 251 -27.90 23.32 32.72
C HIS A 251 -26.34 23.26 32.53
N LEU A 252 -25.78 23.96 31.53
CA LEU A 252 -24.32 23.99 31.26
C LEU A 252 -23.81 25.42 31.37
N PHE A 253 -22.89 25.62 32.29
CA PHE A 253 -22.18 26.87 32.46
C PHE A 253 -20.67 26.66 32.22
N ILE A 254 -20.12 27.39 31.26
CA ILE A 254 -18.70 27.31 30.93
C ILE A 254 -18.07 28.68 31.12
N GLU A 255 -17.14 28.78 32.07
CA GLU A 255 -16.36 29.98 32.34
C GLU A 255 -14.94 29.81 31.82
N LYS A 256 -14.39 30.85 31.15
CA LYS A 256 -13.04 30.87 30.61
C LYS A 256 -12.22 31.97 31.24
N ASN A 257 -11.14 31.59 31.93
CA ASN A 257 -10.20 32.46 32.57
C ASN A 257 -8.85 32.35 31.83
N ILE A 258 -8.68 33.13 30.77
CA ILE A 258 -7.51 33.13 29.90
C ILE A 258 -6.61 34.29 30.27
N GLU A 259 -5.35 34.02 30.69
CA GLU A 259 -4.37 35.07 31.02
C GLU A 259 -3.98 35.84 29.74
N PRO A 260 -3.93 37.20 29.78
CA PRO A 260 -3.49 37.98 28.62
C PRO A 260 -2.09 37.61 28.14
N GLY A 261 -1.90 37.49 26.84
CA GLY A 261 -0.58 37.22 26.23
C GLY A 261 -0.27 35.72 26.02
N VAL A 262 -1.21 34.82 26.29
CA VAL A 262 -1.05 33.39 25.98
C VAL A 262 -1.60 33.01 24.60
N GLU A 263 -2.32 33.88 23.92
CA GLU A 263 -3.09 33.63 22.70
C GLU A 263 -2.24 33.17 21.51
N ASN A 264 -0.97 33.65 21.47
CA ASN A 264 -0.03 33.32 20.40
C ASN A 264 0.79 32.05 20.65
N GLU A 265 0.67 31.45 21.86
CA GLU A 265 1.40 30.22 22.14
C GLU A 265 0.93 29.07 21.30
N LEU A 266 1.86 28.19 20.91
CA LEU A 266 1.57 27.03 20.07
C LEU A 266 1.09 25.85 20.91
N VAL A 267 -0.06 25.31 20.57
CA VAL A 267 -0.67 24.14 21.21
C VAL A 267 -1.02 23.07 20.18
N PRO A 268 -1.06 21.80 20.57
CA PRO A 268 -1.55 20.75 19.67
C PRO A 268 -2.99 21.03 19.23
N HIS A 269 -3.24 20.93 17.93
CA HIS A 269 -4.58 21.06 17.36
C HIS A 269 -5.57 20.09 18.04
N MET A 270 -6.80 20.50 18.35
CA MET A 270 -7.80 19.71 19.09
C MET A 270 -7.29 19.21 20.45
N LEU A 271 -6.67 20.07 21.24
CA LEU A 271 -6.25 19.76 22.60
C LEU A 271 -7.36 20.03 23.62
N LEU A 272 -8.05 21.17 23.49
CA LEU A 272 -9.04 21.63 24.47
C LEU A 272 -10.36 20.91 24.33
N GLN A 273 -10.83 20.65 23.10
CA GLN A 273 -12.14 20.04 22.83
C GLN A 273 -12.32 18.67 23.52
N PRO A 274 -11.38 17.68 23.42
CA PRO A 274 -11.54 16.39 24.08
C PRO A 274 -11.55 16.50 25.60
N MET A 275 -10.91 17.51 26.18
CA MET A 275 -10.89 17.74 27.62
C MET A 275 -12.24 18.28 28.11
N VAL A 276 -12.82 19.26 27.40
CA VAL A 276 -14.14 19.75 27.68
C VAL A 276 -15.20 18.66 27.45
N GLU A 277 -15.09 17.88 26.37
CA GLU A 277 -15.96 16.72 26.11
C GLU A 277 -15.91 15.70 27.26
N ASN A 278 -14.73 15.42 27.79
CA ASN A 278 -14.57 14.53 28.93
C ASN A 278 -15.25 15.10 30.20
N ALA A 279 -15.08 16.39 30.46
CA ALA A 279 -15.75 17.07 31.57
C ALA A 279 -17.27 17.01 31.45
N LEU A 280 -17.81 17.17 30.22
CA LEU A 280 -19.25 17.05 29.96
C LEU A 280 -19.77 15.61 30.12
N LYS A 281 -19.05 14.63 29.57
CA LYS A 281 -19.47 13.22 29.59
C LYS A 281 -19.53 12.65 31.01
N HIS A 282 -18.56 13.03 31.84
CA HIS A 282 -18.44 12.52 33.20
C HIS A 282 -18.99 13.48 34.25
N GLY A 283 -19.30 14.71 33.87
CA GLY A 283 -19.88 15.72 34.74
C GLY A 283 -21.39 15.58 34.91
N TYR A 284 -22.11 15.07 33.91
CA TYR A 284 -23.55 14.80 34.03
C TYR A 284 -23.78 13.44 34.69
N GLY A 285 -24.01 13.43 36.00
CA GLY A 285 -24.50 12.29 36.75
C GLY A 285 -26.01 12.34 36.96
N TYR A 286 -26.58 11.32 37.58
CA TYR A 286 -28.02 11.24 37.88
C TYR A 286 -28.52 12.38 38.81
N ASP A 287 -27.60 12.93 39.64
CA ASP A 287 -27.95 13.95 40.65
C ASP A 287 -27.46 15.36 40.29
N THR A 288 -26.79 15.55 39.13
CA THR A 288 -26.25 16.84 38.72
C THR A 288 -27.28 17.66 37.97
N THR A 289 -27.84 18.65 38.61
CA THR A 289 -28.82 19.58 38.01
C THR A 289 -28.18 20.65 37.13
N GLU A 290 -26.93 21.06 37.47
CA GLU A 290 -26.18 22.10 36.77
C GLU A 290 -24.69 21.69 36.68
N LEU A 291 -24.16 21.72 35.50
CA LEU A 291 -22.75 21.43 35.24
C LEU A 291 -21.96 22.74 35.03
N ASN A 292 -21.05 23.01 35.94
CA ASN A 292 -20.13 24.13 35.84
C ASN A 292 -18.74 23.65 35.40
N VAL A 293 -18.27 24.19 34.29
CA VAL A 293 -16.94 23.90 33.73
C VAL A 293 -16.12 25.19 33.75
N ASN A 294 -14.97 25.18 34.42
CA ASN A 294 -14.06 26.31 34.45
C ASN A 294 -12.77 25.96 33.71
N LEU A 295 -12.46 26.70 32.63
CA LEU A 295 -11.24 26.58 31.86
C LEU A 295 -10.30 27.72 32.27
N LYS A 296 -9.14 27.40 32.84
CA LYS A 296 -8.10 28.36 33.18
C LYS A 296 -6.85 28.08 32.36
N ILE A 297 -6.32 29.11 31.67
CA ILE A 297 -5.07 29.01 30.89
C ILE A 297 -4.15 30.16 31.30
N TYR A 298 -2.91 29.80 31.66
CA TYR A 298 -1.88 30.76 32.08
C TYR A 298 -0.50 30.24 31.71
N LYS A 299 0.51 31.07 31.75
CA LYS A 299 1.90 30.69 31.48
C LYS A 299 2.88 31.25 32.49
N ASP A 300 4.01 30.58 32.59
CA ASP A 300 5.25 31.15 33.18
C ASP A 300 6.30 31.38 32.08
N ASN A 301 7.56 31.55 32.46
CA ASN A 301 8.66 31.76 31.50
C ASN A 301 9.01 30.53 30.65
N LYS A 302 8.51 29.35 30.99
CA LYS A 302 8.93 28.08 30.39
C LYS A 302 7.75 27.20 29.92
N TYR A 303 6.62 27.28 30.60
CA TYR A 303 5.50 26.38 30.41
C TYR A 303 4.18 27.11 30.21
N LEU A 304 3.29 26.52 29.40
CA LEU A 304 1.87 26.82 29.33
C LEU A 304 1.11 25.82 30.21
N PHE A 305 0.18 26.33 31.02
CA PHE A 305 -0.65 25.55 31.92
C PHE A 305 -2.11 25.68 31.52
N ILE A 306 -2.80 24.55 31.44
CA ILE A 306 -4.22 24.44 31.09
C ILE A 306 -4.89 23.62 32.19
N GLU A 307 -5.86 24.22 32.88
CA GLU A 307 -6.66 23.55 33.89
C GLU A 307 -8.13 23.59 33.47
N ILE A 308 -8.78 22.43 33.46
CA ILE A 308 -10.23 22.31 33.27
C ILE A 308 -10.80 21.68 34.53
N ARG A 309 -11.73 22.38 35.17
CA ARG A 309 -12.38 21.95 36.39
C ARG A 309 -13.86 21.78 36.13
N ASN A 310 -14.46 20.74 36.66
CA ASN A 310 -15.89 20.53 36.60
C ASN A 310 -16.42 19.97 37.92
N ASN A 311 -17.64 20.36 38.28
CA ASN A 311 -18.37 19.93 39.49
C ASN A 311 -19.13 18.60 39.32
N GLY A 312 -18.69 17.74 38.42
CA GLY A 312 -19.36 16.46 38.12
C GLY A 312 -19.02 15.35 39.12
N GLU A 313 -19.46 14.15 38.78
CA GLU A 313 -19.18 12.98 39.63
C GLU A 313 -17.68 12.78 39.83
N ALA A 314 -17.30 12.47 41.08
CA ALA A 314 -15.92 12.16 41.40
C ALA A 314 -15.41 10.93 40.65
N LEU A 315 -14.14 10.96 40.24
CA LEU A 315 -13.51 9.80 39.60
C LEU A 315 -13.46 8.63 40.58
N ILE A 316 -14.00 7.51 40.19
CA ILE A 316 -13.96 6.25 40.97
C ILE A 316 -12.62 5.52 40.76
N GLN A 317 -11.98 5.72 39.61
CA GLN A 317 -10.78 5.01 39.18
C GLN A 317 -9.59 5.94 39.06
N PRO A 318 -8.35 5.46 39.32
CA PRO A 318 -7.13 6.21 39.06
C PRO A 318 -6.99 6.61 37.58
N PHE A 319 -6.25 7.67 37.30
CA PHE A 319 -6.05 8.20 35.96
C PHE A 319 -5.46 7.14 35.00
N GLU A 320 -4.53 6.29 35.47
CA GLU A 320 -3.92 5.22 34.69
C GLU A 320 -4.93 4.19 34.17
N GLU A 321 -5.98 3.90 34.95
CA GLU A 321 -7.05 2.99 34.53
C GLU A 321 -8.02 3.67 33.57
N LEU A 322 -8.28 4.97 33.73
CA LEU A 322 -9.10 5.77 32.81
C LEU A 322 -8.46 5.82 31.41
N LEU A 323 -7.14 5.91 31.32
CA LEU A 323 -6.41 5.85 30.05
C LEU A 323 -6.58 4.53 29.30
N GLN A 324 -6.81 3.42 30.00
CA GLN A 324 -7.02 2.12 29.36
C GLN A 324 -8.45 1.95 28.80
N LYS A 325 -9.43 2.62 29.40
CA LYS A 325 -10.86 2.49 29.04
C LYS A 325 -11.32 3.57 28.07
N GLY A 326 -10.69 4.74 28.04
CA GLY A 326 -11.09 5.90 27.25
C GLY A 326 -10.14 6.19 26.08
N THR A 327 -10.67 6.18 24.84
CA THR A 327 -9.87 6.46 23.64
C THR A 327 -9.42 7.93 23.56
N GLY A 328 -10.22 8.89 24.04
CA GLY A 328 -9.93 10.34 23.94
C GLY A 328 -8.74 10.78 24.79
N LEU A 329 -8.75 10.49 26.11
CA LEU A 329 -7.67 10.85 27.03
C LEU A 329 -6.35 10.19 26.66
N LYS A 330 -6.40 8.89 26.27
CA LYS A 330 -5.22 8.14 25.83
C LYS A 330 -4.61 8.75 24.57
N ASN A 331 -5.41 9.04 23.56
CA ASN A 331 -4.95 9.65 22.32
C ASN A 331 -4.30 11.03 22.58
N THR A 332 -4.87 11.81 23.48
CA THR A 332 -4.28 13.10 23.90
C THR A 332 -2.94 12.90 24.59
N GLN A 333 -2.84 11.95 25.54
CA GLN A 333 -1.60 11.64 26.23
C GLN A 333 -0.50 11.17 25.26
N ASP A 334 -0.83 10.23 24.38
CA ASP A 334 0.12 9.67 23.41
C ASP A 334 0.61 10.75 22.44
N ARG A 335 -0.27 11.65 22.02
CA ARG A 335 0.08 12.80 21.17
C ARG A 335 0.97 13.80 21.91
N LEU A 336 0.65 14.16 23.14
CA LEU A 336 1.46 15.05 23.95
C LEU A 336 2.87 14.48 24.20
N LYS A 337 2.97 13.19 24.51
CA LYS A 337 4.26 12.49 24.66
C LYS A 337 5.04 12.44 23.34
N THR A 338 4.38 12.29 22.21
CA THR A 338 5.03 12.28 20.88
C THR A 338 5.60 13.64 20.53
N LEU A 339 4.90 14.74 20.88
CA LEU A 339 5.33 16.11 20.55
C LEU A 339 6.37 16.67 21.54
N TYR A 340 6.24 16.37 22.83
CA TYR A 340 7.03 17.00 23.88
C TYR A 340 7.90 16.01 24.69
N GLY A 341 7.84 14.71 24.37
CA GLY A 341 8.61 13.69 25.10
C GLY A 341 8.19 13.57 26.55
N ASN A 342 9.18 13.66 27.45
CA ASN A 342 8.96 13.61 28.91
C ASN A 342 8.75 14.98 29.53
N ASP A 343 8.81 16.08 28.76
CA ASP A 343 8.65 17.45 29.24
C ASP A 343 7.17 17.92 29.21
N VAL A 344 6.25 16.98 29.49
CA VAL A 344 4.82 17.20 29.53
C VAL A 344 4.23 16.54 30.78
N GLU A 345 3.27 17.21 31.41
CA GLU A 345 2.47 16.67 32.50
C GLU A 345 1.00 16.67 32.06
N PHE A 346 0.31 15.55 32.24
CA PHE A 346 -1.11 15.42 31.96
C PHE A 346 -1.75 14.51 33.01
N THR A 347 -2.63 15.09 33.84
CA THR A 347 -3.32 14.37 34.92
C THR A 347 -4.82 14.68 34.92
N VAL A 348 -5.61 13.77 35.50
CA VAL A 348 -7.00 13.99 35.85
C VAL A 348 -7.23 13.47 37.26
N GLU A 349 -7.60 14.36 38.17
CA GLU A 349 -7.67 14.08 39.60
C GLU A 349 -8.92 14.67 40.27
N ASN A 350 -9.33 14.06 41.37
CA ASN A 350 -10.37 14.62 42.23
C ASN A 350 -9.82 15.67 43.16
N ASN A 351 -10.39 16.88 43.15
CA ASN A 351 -10.16 17.87 44.14
C ASN A 351 -11.13 17.68 45.33
N LYS A 352 -10.72 16.88 46.31
CA LYS A 352 -11.54 16.51 47.47
C LYS A 352 -12.00 17.72 48.34
N SER A 353 -11.32 18.86 48.27
CA SER A 353 -11.68 20.05 49.04
C SER A 353 -12.83 20.85 48.45
N LYS A 354 -13.14 20.69 47.15
CA LYS A 354 -14.14 21.44 46.41
C LYS A 354 -15.17 20.58 45.68
N ASP A 355 -15.09 19.26 45.79
CA ASP A 355 -15.92 18.32 45.08
C ASP A 355 -15.92 18.53 43.57
N GLU A 356 -14.70 18.72 43.03
CA GLU A 356 -14.43 18.99 41.62
C GLU A 356 -13.51 17.92 41.05
N VAL A 357 -13.66 17.64 39.74
CA VAL A 357 -12.65 16.91 38.93
C VAL A 357 -11.77 17.95 38.23
N VAL A 358 -10.46 17.78 38.28
CA VAL A 358 -9.49 18.69 37.68
C VAL A 358 -8.69 17.92 36.61
N THR A 359 -8.78 18.37 35.37
CA THR A 359 -7.88 17.99 34.31
C THR A 359 -6.79 19.02 34.18
N PHE A 360 -5.53 18.61 34.33
CA PHE A 360 -4.36 19.47 34.29
C PHE A 360 -3.42 19.05 33.16
N ILE A 361 -2.96 20.07 32.39
CA ILE A 361 -1.99 19.90 31.31
C ILE A 361 -0.91 20.98 31.47
N LYS A 362 0.36 20.55 31.40
CA LYS A 362 1.53 21.43 31.36
C LYS A 362 2.35 21.07 30.15
N ILE A 363 2.58 22.02 29.27
CA ILE A 363 3.40 21.83 28.05
C ILE A 363 4.48 22.91 27.98
N PRO A 364 5.67 22.59 27.42
CA PRO A 364 6.73 23.58 27.25
C PRO A 364 6.34 24.60 26.17
N LEU A 365 6.67 25.88 26.41
CA LEU A 365 6.54 26.94 25.42
C LEU A 365 7.51 26.67 24.26
N GLN A 366 7.02 26.70 23.06
CA GLN A 366 7.88 26.62 21.88
C GLN A 366 8.38 28.02 21.51
N ARG A 367 9.70 28.17 21.47
CA ARG A 367 10.38 29.43 21.09
C ARG A 367 10.62 29.50 19.58
#